data_ecb4ab8696bc3ef187225c23c1f177b6
#
_entry.id   ecb4ab8696bc3ef187225c23c1f177b6
#
_cell.length_a   1.000
_cell.length_b   1.000
_cell.length_c   1.000
_cell.angle_alpha   90.00
_cell.angle_beta   90.00
_cell.angle_gamma   90.00
#
_symmetry.space_group_name_H-M   'P 1'
#
loop_
_entity.id
_entity.type
_entity.pdbx_description
1 polymer ?
#
loop_
_entity_poly.entity_id
_entity_poly.type
_entity_poly.pdbx_seq_one_letter_code
_entity_poly.pdbx_strand_id
1 'polypeptide(L)'
;MTTTDHTHDPALQSWVASANAADTDFPIQNLPFGRFRRSGSGESWRIGVAIGDQVLDLQLAAAQPGWAADVPPLLAPLAAGDLNAFMALGGLARRTLRLALSRALAAGSPQQAALAPCLVAQGAVELGLPCRIGDYTDFYVGIHHATAVGKIFRPDNPLLPNYKWVPIGYHGR
;
A
#
# COMPACT_ATOMS: atom_id res chain seq x y z
N MET A 1 -15.79 -12.44 0.25
CA MET A 1 -14.82 -13.40 0.79
C MET A 1 -13.45 -13.02 0.26
N THR A 2 -12.55 -12.61 1.13
CA THR A 2 -11.12 -12.45 0.80
C THR A 2 -10.54 -13.83 0.66
N THR A 3 -10.33 -14.28 -0.58
CA THR A 3 -9.61 -15.52 -0.82
C THR A 3 -8.15 -15.27 -0.53
N THR A 4 -7.63 -15.84 0.55
CA THR A 4 -6.20 -16.00 0.77
C THR A 4 -5.63 -16.80 -0.40
N ASP A 5 -4.64 -16.26 -1.08
CA ASP A 5 -3.90 -16.95 -2.13
C ASP A 5 -2.47 -17.28 -1.66
N HIS A 6 -1.67 -17.90 -2.51
CA HIS A 6 -0.31 -18.32 -2.15
C HIS A 6 0.62 -17.17 -1.76
N THR A 7 0.30 -15.90 -2.06
CA THR A 7 1.11 -14.75 -1.63
C THR A 7 1.06 -14.52 -0.12
N HIS A 8 0.15 -15.20 0.58
CA HIS A 8 -0.02 -15.15 2.03
C HIS A 8 0.57 -16.39 2.73
N ASP A 9 1.19 -17.31 1.99
CA ASP A 9 1.83 -18.50 2.57
C ASP A 9 2.97 -18.05 3.52
N PRO A 10 2.90 -18.38 4.82
CA PRO A 10 3.94 -18.01 5.77
C PRO A 10 5.31 -18.65 5.49
N ALA A 11 5.36 -19.70 4.69
CA ALA A 11 6.59 -20.36 4.28
C ALA A 11 7.31 -19.65 3.13
N LEU A 12 6.66 -18.69 2.46
CA LEU A 12 7.31 -17.91 1.41
C LEU A 12 8.48 -17.10 1.96
N GLN A 13 9.61 -17.19 1.26
CA GLN A 13 10.80 -16.38 1.52
C GLN A 13 11.16 -15.53 0.31
N SER A 14 11.81 -14.40 0.57
CA SER A 14 12.31 -13.49 -0.43
C SER A 14 13.80 -13.68 -0.66
N TRP A 15 14.28 -13.33 -1.85
CA TRP A 15 15.72 -13.15 -2.09
C TRP A 15 16.25 -11.85 -1.46
N VAL A 16 15.39 -10.93 -1.02
CA VAL A 16 15.77 -9.79 -0.19
C VAL A 16 15.92 -10.28 1.26
N ALA A 17 17.14 -10.47 1.72
CA ALA A 17 17.43 -11.16 2.99
C ALA A 17 16.71 -10.54 4.20
N SER A 18 16.66 -9.20 4.29
CA SER A 18 15.99 -8.48 5.38
C SER A 18 14.48 -8.71 5.46
N ALA A 19 13.85 -9.14 4.35
CA ALA A 19 12.42 -9.48 4.34
C ALA A 19 12.10 -10.81 5.02
N ASN A 20 13.12 -11.62 5.36
CA ASN A 20 12.96 -12.90 6.03
C ASN A 20 13.26 -12.82 7.53
N ALA A 21 13.62 -11.66 8.05
CA ALA A 21 13.84 -11.45 9.47
C ALA A 21 12.51 -11.57 10.24
N ALA A 22 12.56 -12.17 11.44
CA ALA A 22 11.35 -12.44 12.22
C ALA A 22 10.64 -11.17 12.72
N ASP A 23 11.35 -10.07 12.81
CA ASP A 23 10.88 -8.77 13.30
C ASP A 23 10.67 -7.74 12.18
N THR A 24 10.70 -8.17 10.91
CA THR A 24 10.46 -7.25 9.78
C THR A 24 8.98 -6.88 9.66
N ASP A 25 8.71 -5.59 9.46
CA ASP A 25 7.36 -5.11 9.12
C ASP A 25 6.97 -5.39 7.66
N PHE A 26 7.96 -5.68 6.81
CA PHE A 26 7.76 -5.84 5.36
C PHE A 26 8.25 -7.19 4.82
N PRO A 27 7.71 -8.32 5.34
CA PRO A 27 7.96 -9.62 4.74
C PRO A 27 7.33 -9.71 3.34
N ILE A 28 7.70 -10.73 2.57
CA ILE A 28 7.15 -10.93 1.21
C ILE A 28 5.61 -11.09 1.20
N GLN A 29 5.01 -11.47 2.31
CA GLN A 29 3.55 -11.54 2.48
C GLN A 29 2.91 -10.15 2.61
N ASN A 30 3.69 -9.10 2.94
CA ASN A 30 3.23 -7.73 3.08
C ASN A 30 4.04 -6.82 2.14
N LEU A 31 3.53 -6.56 0.95
CA LEU A 31 4.14 -5.74 -0.11
C LEU A 31 3.36 -4.42 -0.25
N PRO A 32 3.48 -3.48 0.70
CA PRO A 32 2.73 -2.23 0.65
C PRO A 32 3.33 -1.28 -0.39
N PHE A 33 2.44 -0.62 -1.13
CA PHE A 33 2.82 0.46 -2.03
C PHE A 33 3.08 1.74 -1.24
N GLY A 34 4.12 2.47 -1.62
CA GLY A 34 4.46 3.77 -1.06
C GLY A 34 4.93 4.74 -2.13
N ARG A 35 4.76 6.03 -1.85
CA ARG A 35 5.31 7.11 -2.65
C ARG A 35 6.62 7.55 -2.02
N PHE A 36 7.68 7.58 -2.79
CA PHE A 36 9.01 7.91 -2.30
C PHE A 36 9.82 8.70 -3.32
N ARG A 37 10.90 9.29 -2.86
CA ARG A 37 12.04 9.77 -3.65
C ARG A 37 13.31 9.63 -2.83
N ARG A 38 14.48 9.64 -3.44
CA ARG A 38 15.75 9.63 -2.69
C ARG A 38 15.91 10.90 -1.90
N SER A 39 16.31 10.76 -0.64
CA SER A 39 16.49 11.88 0.28
C SER A 39 17.48 12.90 -0.29
N GLY A 40 17.10 14.16 -0.29
CA GLY A 40 17.94 15.27 -0.74
C GLY A 40 18.20 15.34 -2.26
N SER A 41 17.62 14.44 -3.07
CA SER A 41 17.92 14.39 -4.51
C SER A 41 17.18 15.43 -5.34
N GLY A 42 16.03 15.93 -4.88
CA GLY A 42 15.14 16.79 -5.68
C GLY A 42 14.48 16.06 -6.87
N GLU A 43 14.64 14.73 -6.98
CA GLU A 43 14.03 13.95 -8.07
C GLU A 43 12.50 13.89 -7.96
N SER A 44 11.85 13.56 -9.07
CA SER A 44 10.40 13.35 -9.09
C SER A 44 9.99 12.20 -8.18
N TRP A 45 8.80 12.33 -7.59
CA TRP A 45 8.21 11.26 -6.81
C TRP A 45 7.95 10.02 -7.64
N ARG A 46 8.17 8.86 -7.03
CA ARG A 46 7.96 7.54 -7.62
C ARG A 46 7.11 6.67 -6.72
N ILE A 47 6.56 5.61 -7.28
CA ILE A 47 5.89 4.55 -6.51
C ILE A 47 6.84 3.38 -6.36
N GLY A 48 6.94 2.88 -5.14
CA GLY A 48 7.69 1.69 -4.80
C GLY A 48 6.88 0.72 -3.95
N VAL A 49 7.47 -0.43 -3.70
CA VAL A 49 6.95 -1.45 -2.79
C VAL A 49 7.98 -1.72 -1.73
N ALA A 50 7.58 -1.65 -0.45
CA ALA A 50 8.48 -1.99 0.64
C ALA A 50 8.67 -3.51 0.73
N ILE A 51 9.91 -3.93 0.97
CA ILE A 51 10.33 -5.32 1.13
C ILE A 51 11.56 -5.37 2.05
N GLY A 52 11.42 -5.96 3.24
CA GLY A 52 12.46 -5.91 4.27
C GLY A 52 12.84 -4.46 4.60
N ASP A 53 14.11 -4.13 4.54
CA ASP A 53 14.66 -2.78 4.73
C ASP A 53 14.84 -1.99 3.42
N GLN A 54 14.27 -2.52 2.31
CA GLN A 54 14.39 -1.95 0.97
C GLN A 54 13.04 -1.46 0.44
N VAL A 55 13.13 -0.61 -0.59
CA VAL A 55 12.00 -0.21 -1.46
C VAL A 55 12.35 -0.66 -2.88
N LEU A 56 11.50 -1.48 -3.50
CA LEU A 56 11.58 -1.77 -4.92
C LEU A 56 11.01 -0.58 -5.71
N ASP A 57 11.84 0.12 -6.45
CA ASP A 57 11.42 1.21 -7.34
C ASP A 57 10.68 0.64 -8.55
N LEU A 58 9.35 0.83 -8.60
CA LEU A 58 8.52 0.26 -9.64
C LEU A 58 8.72 0.92 -11.01
N GLN A 59 9.22 2.15 -11.06
CA GLN A 59 9.56 2.79 -12.34
C GLN A 59 10.78 2.15 -12.96
N LEU A 60 11.81 1.85 -12.18
CA LEU A 60 12.99 1.13 -12.63
C LEU A 60 12.66 -0.35 -12.94
N ALA A 61 11.88 -0.98 -12.07
CA ALA A 61 11.46 -2.37 -12.23
C ALA A 61 10.60 -2.57 -13.48
N ALA A 62 9.75 -1.62 -13.85
CA ALA A 62 8.92 -1.68 -15.06
C ALA A 62 9.75 -1.79 -16.35
N ALA A 63 10.97 -1.25 -16.37
CA ALA A 63 11.89 -1.30 -17.51
C ALA A 63 12.67 -2.63 -17.58
N GLN A 64 12.58 -3.49 -16.57
CA GLN A 64 13.31 -4.75 -16.53
C GLN A 64 12.57 -5.86 -17.28
N PRO A 65 13.31 -6.82 -17.87
CA PRO A 65 12.71 -7.97 -18.54
C PRO A 65 12.08 -8.96 -17.55
N GLY A 66 11.29 -9.90 -18.08
CA GLY A 66 10.76 -11.04 -17.33
C GLY A 66 9.34 -10.86 -16.79
N TRP A 67 8.70 -9.70 -17.01
CA TRP A 67 7.29 -9.52 -16.69
C TRP A 67 6.39 -10.27 -17.68
N ALA A 68 5.34 -10.93 -17.15
CA ALA A 68 4.28 -11.48 -17.99
C ALA A 68 3.55 -10.34 -18.74
N ALA A 69 2.97 -10.65 -19.89
CA ALA A 69 2.42 -9.63 -20.82
C ALA A 69 1.32 -8.74 -20.21
N ASP A 70 0.63 -9.23 -19.17
CA ASP A 70 -0.43 -8.50 -18.45
C ASP A 70 0.11 -7.55 -17.36
N VAL A 71 1.40 -7.61 -17.02
CA VAL A 71 1.99 -6.81 -15.94
C VAL A 71 2.40 -5.39 -16.37
N PRO A 72 3.08 -5.17 -17.52
CA PRO A 72 3.48 -3.83 -17.93
C PRO A 72 2.34 -2.82 -18.02
N PRO A 73 1.12 -3.16 -18.51
CA PRO A 73 -0.03 -2.24 -18.48
C PRO A 73 -0.46 -1.83 -17.06
N LEU A 74 -0.16 -2.64 -16.03
CA LEU A 74 -0.47 -2.34 -14.64
C LEU A 74 0.60 -1.46 -13.98
N LEU A 75 1.85 -1.55 -14.44
CA LEU A 75 2.96 -0.71 -13.97
C LEU A 75 2.93 0.69 -14.59
N ALA A 76 2.48 0.82 -15.83
CA ALA A 76 2.48 2.07 -16.58
C ALA A 76 1.79 3.25 -15.85
N PRO A 77 0.61 3.10 -15.19
CA PRO A 77 -0.03 4.18 -14.45
C PRO A 77 0.77 4.70 -13.26
N LEU A 78 1.67 3.89 -12.70
CA LEU A 78 2.49 4.25 -11.54
C LEU A 78 3.63 5.23 -11.90
N ALA A 79 3.94 5.39 -13.19
CA ALA A 79 4.93 6.35 -13.67
C ALA A 79 4.54 7.81 -13.36
N ALA A 80 3.26 8.09 -13.08
CA ALA A 80 2.79 9.40 -12.63
C ALA A 80 3.31 9.79 -11.23
N GLY A 81 3.90 8.84 -10.47
CA GLY A 81 4.38 9.06 -9.12
C GLY A 81 3.25 9.20 -8.08
N ASP A 82 2.03 8.80 -8.41
CA ASP A 82 0.91 8.62 -7.48
C ASP A 82 0.13 7.34 -7.81
N LEU A 83 -0.74 6.90 -6.88
CA LEU A 83 -1.53 5.67 -7.03
C LEU A 83 -2.91 5.88 -7.65
N ASN A 84 -3.35 7.10 -7.92
CA ASN A 84 -4.74 7.39 -8.29
C ASN A 84 -5.18 6.62 -9.55
N ALA A 85 -4.40 6.69 -10.62
CA ALA A 85 -4.73 5.99 -11.87
C ALA A 85 -4.68 4.46 -11.71
N PHE A 86 -3.72 3.93 -10.95
CA PHE A 86 -3.64 2.50 -10.66
C PHE A 86 -4.82 2.01 -9.80
N MET A 87 -5.21 2.77 -8.77
CA MET A 87 -6.36 2.45 -7.93
C MET A 87 -7.66 2.39 -8.73
N ALA A 88 -7.80 3.25 -9.74
CA ALA A 88 -8.95 3.28 -10.64
C ALA A 88 -9.10 2.01 -11.49
N LEU A 89 -8.04 1.22 -11.69
CA LEU A 89 -8.10 -0.07 -12.40
C LEU A 89 -8.85 -1.17 -11.60
N GLY A 90 -9.10 -0.94 -10.31
CA GLY A 90 -9.90 -1.82 -9.46
C GLY A 90 -9.16 -3.02 -8.87
N GLY A 91 -9.94 -3.91 -8.21
CA GLY A 91 -9.39 -4.97 -7.37
C GLY A 91 -8.64 -6.07 -8.13
N LEU A 92 -9.05 -6.38 -9.36
CA LEU A 92 -8.36 -7.41 -10.16
C LEU A 92 -6.95 -6.97 -10.52
N ALA A 93 -6.77 -5.74 -11.01
CA ALA A 93 -5.47 -5.19 -11.36
C ALA A 93 -4.51 -5.21 -10.16
N ARG A 94 -5.00 -4.82 -8.97
CA ARG A 94 -4.19 -4.87 -7.74
C ARG A 94 -3.75 -6.28 -7.37
N ARG A 95 -4.65 -7.28 -7.48
CA ARG A 95 -4.29 -8.68 -7.21
C ARG A 95 -3.28 -9.22 -8.22
N THR A 96 -3.48 -8.93 -9.49
CA THR A 96 -2.56 -9.37 -10.57
C THR A 96 -1.16 -8.79 -10.36
N LEU A 97 -1.05 -7.49 -10.10
CA LEU A 97 0.26 -6.87 -9.85
C LEU A 97 0.90 -7.39 -8.56
N ARG A 98 0.12 -7.52 -7.46
CA ARG A 98 0.63 -8.12 -6.21
C ARG A 98 1.21 -9.51 -6.46
N LEU A 99 0.49 -10.36 -7.20
CA LEU A 99 0.93 -11.72 -7.52
C LEU A 99 2.23 -11.72 -8.32
N ALA A 100 2.34 -10.85 -9.32
CA ALA A 100 3.54 -10.69 -10.12
C ALA A 100 4.74 -10.24 -9.28
N LEU A 101 4.55 -9.24 -8.40
CA LEU A 101 5.59 -8.75 -7.49
C LEU A 101 6.02 -9.82 -6.49
N SER A 102 5.08 -10.56 -5.90
CA SER A 102 5.39 -11.66 -4.99
C SER A 102 6.26 -12.73 -5.67
N ARG A 103 5.93 -13.13 -6.90
CA ARG A 103 6.75 -14.08 -7.67
C ARG A 103 8.12 -13.53 -8.03
N ALA A 104 8.19 -12.27 -8.41
CA ALA A 104 9.42 -11.60 -8.78
C ALA A 104 10.40 -11.45 -7.60
N LEU A 105 9.85 -11.25 -6.38
CA LEU A 105 10.62 -11.07 -5.14
C LEU A 105 10.85 -12.37 -4.36
N ALA A 106 10.23 -13.49 -4.75
CA ALA A 106 10.40 -14.77 -4.09
C ALA A 106 11.83 -15.32 -4.24
N ALA A 107 12.29 -16.07 -3.24
CA ALA A 107 13.56 -16.79 -3.30
C ALA A 107 13.62 -17.71 -4.53
N GLY A 108 14.73 -17.67 -5.26
CA GLY A 108 14.91 -18.43 -6.51
C GLY A 108 14.23 -17.80 -7.74
N SER A 109 13.68 -16.58 -7.64
CA SER A 109 13.11 -15.88 -8.80
C SER A 109 14.16 -15.64 -9.89
N PRO A 110 13.88 -15.96 -11.16
CA PRO A 110 14.76 -15.66 -12.28
C PRO A 110 14.91 -14.15 -12.51
N GLN A 111 14.02 -13.32 -11.97
CA GLN A 111 14.08 -11.86 -12.10
C GLN A 111 15.00 -11.20 -11.08
N GLN A 112 15.54 -11.94 -10.08
CA GLN A 112 16.38 -11.39 -9.03
C GLN A 112 17.52 -10.51 -9.57
N ALA A 113 18.29 -11.01 -10.53
CA ALA A 113 19.43 -10.27 -11.08
C ALA A 113 19.03 -8.95 -11.76
N ALA A 114 17.87 -8.92 -12.41
CA ALA A 114 17.37 -7.73 -13.08
C ALA A 114 16.76 -6.72 -12.09
N LEU A 115 16.13 -7.20 -11.01
CA LEU A 115 15.44 -6.34 -10.06
C LEU A 115 16.33 -5.87 -8.90
N ALA A 116 17.43 -6.55 -8.59
CA ALA A 116 18.32 -6.13 -7.52
C ALA A 116 18.82 -4.68 -7.65
N PRO A 117 19.21 -4.18 -8.86
CA PRO A 117 19.57 -2.77 -9.04
C PRO A 117 18.40 -1.78 -8.86
N CYS A 118 17.17 -2.27 -8.84
CA CYS A 118 15.96 -1.45 -8.63
C CYS A 118 15.62 -1.25 -7.16
N LEU A 119 16.37 -1.85 -6.23
CA LEU A 119 16.20 -1.66 -4.80
C LEU A 119 16.88 -0.38 -4.32
N VAL A 120 16.20 0.28 -3.37
CA VAL A 120 16.72 1.46 -2.65
C VAL A 120 16.52 1.21 -1.16
N ALA A 121 17.55 1.45 -0.35
CA ALA A 121 17.42 1.32 1.10
C ALA A 121 16.35 2.27 1.66
N GLN A 122 15.50 1.81 2.56
CA GLN A 122 14.45 2.64 3.18
C GLN A 122 15.02 3.86 3.90
N GLY A 123 16.19 3.72 4.54
CA GLY A 123 16.88 4.85 5.19
C GLY A 123 17.41 5.92 4.23
N ALA A 124 17.44 5.66 2.92
CA ALA A 124 17.90 6.59 1.88
C ALA A 124 16.76 7.29 1.14
N VAL A 125 15.51 7.13 1.60
CA VAL A 125 14.35 7.73 0.95
C VAL A 125 13.54 8.61 1.90
N GLU A 126 12.85 9.57 1.35
CA GLU A 126 11.76 10.29 1.99
C GLU A 126 10.42 9.83 1.40
N LEU A 127 9.40 9.75 2.27
CA LEU A 127 8.07 9.29 1.89
C LEU A 127 7.12 10.46 1.68
N GLY A 128 6.18 10.30 0.75
CA GLY A 128 5.11 11.26 0.48
C GLY A 128 3.74 10.59 0.51
N LEU A 129 2.67 11.39 0.51
CA LEU A 129 1.32 10.86 0.38
C LEU A 129 1.19 10.11 -0.95
N PRO A 130 0.77 8.82 -0.93
CA PRO A 130 0.80 7.97 -2.12
C PRO A 130 -0.30 8.28 -3.12
N CYS A 131 -1.30 9.05 -2.75
CA CYS A 131 -2.42 9.43 -3.61
C CYS A 131 -2.81 10.89 -3.37
N ARG A 132 -3.48 11.46 -4.36
CA ARG A 132 -4.18 12.74 -4.23
C ARG A 132 -5.52 12.47 -3.56
N ILE A 133 -5.72 13.09 -2.39
CA ILE A 133 -6.94 12.96 -1.61
C ILE A 133 -8.02 13.82 -2.28
N GLY A 134 -9.18 13.20 -2.60
CA GLY A 134 -10.34 13.91 -3.13
C GLY A 134 -11.17 14.48 -2.00
N ASP A 135 -11.98 13.62 -1.39
CA ASP A 135 -12.90 13.98 -0.34
C ASP A 135 -12.51 13.34 1.00
N TYR A 136 -13.10 13.88 2.05
CA TYR A 136 -12.93 13.39 3.41
C TYR A 136 -14.26 12.85 3.93
N THR A 137 -14.23 11.66 4.53
CA THR A 137 -15.40 11.09 5.21
C THR A 137 -15.01 10.79 6.66
N ASP A 138 -15.83 11.27 7.58
CA ASP A 138 -15.63 11.13 9.02
C ASP A 138 -16.83 10.42 9.66
N PHE A 139 -16.61 9.54 10.63
CA PHE A 139 -17.65 8.80 11.33
C PHE A 139 -17.50 8.95 12.83
N TYR A 140 -18.62 9.23 13.49
CA TYR A 140 -18.70 9.43 14.93
C TYR A 140 -18.82 8.08 15.66
N VAL A 141 -17.81 7.20 15.52
CA VAL A 141 -17.91 5.80 15.98
C VAL A 141 -17.60 5.58 17.46
N GLY A 142 -16.92 6.51 18.12
CA GLY A 142 -16.57 6.41 19.54
C GLY A 142 -17.77 6.74 20.44
N ILE A 143 -18.45 5.74 21.00
CA ILE A 143 -19.68 5.95 21.81
C ILE A 143 -19.45 6.87 23.01
N HIS A 144 -18.30 6.78 23.67
CA HIS A 144 -17.98 7.65 24.81
C HIS A 144 -17.84 9.10 24.38
N HIS A 145 -17.14 9.35 23.29
CA HIS A 145 -17.00 10.68 22.72
C HIS A 145 -18.34 11.23 22.23
N ALA A 146 -19.10 10.43 21.47
CA ALA A 146 -20.43 10.82 21.00
C ALA A 146 -21.40 11.14 22.16
N THR A 147 -21.34 10.38 23.25
CA THR A 147 -22.14 10.65 24.46
C THR A 147 -21.71 11.94 25.13
N ALA A 148 -20.41 12.18 25.29
CA ALA A 148 -19.89 13.40 25.92
C ALA A 148 -20.31 14.66 25.15
N VAL A 149 -20.15 14.67 23.85
CA VAL A 149 -20.57 15.77 22.97
C VAL A 149 -22.09 15.89 22.92
N GLY A 150 -22.79 14.76 22.83
CA GLY A 150 -24.27 14.74 22.83
C GLY A 150 -24.87 15.34 24.08
N LYS A 151 -24.26 15.15 25.26
CA LYS A 151 -24.71 15.77 26.53
C LYS A 151 -24.65 17.29 26.52
N ILE A 152 -23.79 17.90 25.73
CA ILE A 152 -23.73 19.37 25.63
C ILE A 152 -24.99 19.91 24.95
N PHE A 153 -25.53 19.22 23.97
CA PHE A 153 -26.64 19.67 23.14
C PHE A 153 -27.99 19.02 23.55
N ARG A 154 -27.94 17.83 24.13
CA ARG A 154 -29.10 17.00 24.49
C ARG A 154 -28.81 16.26 25.80
N PRO A 155 -28.79 16.93 26.95
CA PRO A 155 -28.40 16.35 28.27
C PRO A 155 -29.14 15.06 28.61
N ASP A 156 -30.47 15.03 28.39
CA ASP A 156 -31.35 13.92 28.77
C ASP A 156 -31.32 12.76 27.76
N ASN A 157 -30.93 13.02 26.49
CA ASN A 157 -30.86 12.01 25.45
C ASN A 157 -29.67 12.27 24.51
N PRO A 158 -28.43 11.99 24.95
CA PRO A 158 -27.22 12.40 24.28
C PRO A 158 -26.99 11.67 22.95
N LEU A 159 -27.48 10.44 22.80
CA LEU A 159 -27.32 9.64 21.58
C LEU A 159 -28.63 9.55 20.80
N LEU A 160 -28.56 9.68 19.47
CA LEU A 160 -29.72 9.44 18.61
C LEU A 160 -30.08 7.94 18.66
N PRO A 161 -31.39 7.58 18.50
CA PRO A 161 -31.85 6.20 18.64
C PRO A 161 -31.12 5.19 17.71
N ASN A 162 -30.72 5.62 16.51
CA ASN A 162 -30.04 4.80 15.52
C ASN A 162 -28.52 4.71 15.74
N TYR A 163 -27.93 5.48 16.65
CA TYR A 163 -26.47 5.58 16.81
C TYR A 163 -25.78 4.23 16.97
N LYS A 164 -26.37 3.32 17.77
CA LYS A 164 -25.79 1.99 18.04
C LYS A 164 -25.79 1.05 16.85
N TRP A 165 -26.56 1.37 15.82
CA TRP A 165 -26.70 0.56 14.62
C TRP A 165 -25.91 1.16 13.45
N VAL A 166 -26.03 2.48 13.28
CA VAL A 166 -25.33 3.25 12.24
C VAL A 166 -24.87 4.57 12.87
N PRO A 167 -23.59 4.72 13.21
CA PRO A 167 -23.08 5.99 13.73
C PRO A 167 -23.19 7.09 12.67
N ILE A 168 -23.24 8.34 13.15
CA ILE A 168 -23.32 9.50 12.26
C ILE A 168 -22.05 9.56 11.39
N GLY A 169 -22.24 9.68 10.08
CA GLY A 169 -21.20 9.93 9.10
C GLY A 169 -21.29 11.33 8.52
N TYR A 170 -20.17 11.95 8.27
CA TYR A 170 -20.03 13.23 7.59
C TYR A 170 -19.26 13.05 6.30
N HIS A 171 -19.73 13.67 5.22
CA HIS A 171 -18.99 13.78 3.96
C HIS A 171 -18.44 15.19 3.82
N GLY A 172 -17.11 15.30 3.72
CA GLY A 172 -16.40 16.58 3.82
C GLY A 172 -16.07 16.97 5.28
N ARG A 173 -15.36 18.07 5.41
CA ARG A 173 -14.92 18.56 6.73
C ARG A 173 -14.82 20.09 6.76
#